data_1f92924620ba8ca1974ee8d5f51fa7ba
#
_entry.id   1f92924620ba8ca1974ee8d5f51fa7ba
#
_cell.length_a   1.000
_cell.length_b   1.000
_cell.length_c   1.000
_cell.angle_alpha   90.00
_cell.angle_beta   90.00
_cell.angle_gamma   90.00
#
_symmetry.space_group_name_H-M   'P 1'
#
loop_
_entity.id
_entity.type
_entity.pdbx_description
1 polymer ?
#
loop_
_entity_poly.entity_id
_entity_poly.type
_entity_poly.pdbx_seq_one_letter_code
_entity_poly.pdbx_strand_id
1 'polypeptide(L)'
;MNFRRSVLLGLFLSMVIVLVGARWEESQDVERMSEAASSFLEALTEDQRSLMSFDFEDEERMRFHFVPVEMFERRGVMIADLNRNQRARAHDLLKSGLSQQGYMTVSQVMELEDMLLALEGGQRFAR
;
A
#
# COMPACT_ATOMS: atom_id res chain seq x y z
N MET A 1 -16.66 -27.29 44.48
CA MET A 1 -15.87 -27.75 43.26
C MET A 1 -16.28 -27.07 41.94
N ASN A 2 -17.37 -26.30 41.93
CA ASN A 2 -17.92 -25.72 40.70
C ASN A 2 -17.37 -24.31 40.35
N PHE A 3 -16.98 -23.49 41.34
CA PHE A 3 -16.53 -22.11 41.12
C PHE A 3 -15.26 -22.02 40.25
N ARG A 4 -14.27 -22.85 40.52
CA ARG A 4 -12.99 -22.87 39.73
C ARG A 4 -13.23 -23.31 38.28
N ARG A 5 -14.17 -24.24 38.04
CA ARG A 5 -14.51 -24.66 36.68
C ARG A 5 -15.23 -23.56 35.91
N SER A 6 -16.12 -22.82 36.54
CA SER A 6 -16.84 -21.70 35.92
C SER A 6 -15.86 -20.54 35.56
N VAL A 7 -14.89 -20.26 36.41
CA VAL A 7 -13.85 -19.23 36.13
C VAL A 7 -12.97 -19.67 34.96
N LEU A 8 -12.51 -20.90 34.93
CA LEU A 8 -11.70 -21.44 33.81
C LEU A 8 -12.47 -21.45 32.48
N LEU A 9 -13.76 -21.79 32.52
CA LEU A 9 -14.63 -21.77 31.33
C LEU A 9 -14.82 -20.34 30.81
N GLY A 10 -15.01 -19.37 31.71
CA GLY A 10 -15.11 -17.95 31.36
C GLY A 10 -13.83 -17.40 30.72
N LEU A 11 -12.66 -17.75 31.27
CA LEU A 11 -11.36 -17.37 30.71
C LEU A 11 -11.12 -18.00 29.33
N PHE A 12 -11.49 -19.26 29.16
CA PHE A 12 -11.36 -19.95 27.88
C PHE A 12 -12.27 -19.32 26.82
N LEU A 13 -13.54 -19.03 27.18
CA LEU A 13 -14.47 -18.39 26.28
C LEU A 13 -14.03 -16.99 25.86
N SER A 14 -13.51 -16.18 26.80
CA SER A 14 -12.98 -14.85 26.49
C SER A 14 -11.76 -14.92 25.58
N MET A 15 -10.87 -15.89 25.78
CA MET A 15 -9.71 -16.10 24.89
C MET A 15 -10.12 -16.48 23.46
N VAL A 16 -11.13 -17.33 23.31
CA VAL A 16 -11.66 -17.72 22.00
C VAL A 16 -12.28 -16.52 21.28
N ILE A 17 -13.04 -15.67 21.98
CA ILE A 17 -13.64 -14.46 21.39
C ILE A 17 -12.56 -13.51 20.87
N VAL A 18 -11.47 -13.30 21.62
CA VAL A 18 -10.35 -12.45 21.20
C VAL A 18 -9.65 -13.03 19.97
N LEU A 19 -9.39 -14.32 19.93
CA LEU A 19 -8.74 -14.99 18.79
C LEU A 19 -9.61 -14.96 17.53
N VAL A 20 -10.92 -15.13 17.67
CA VAL A 20 -11.85 -15.04 16.54
C VAL A 20 -11.92 -13.59 16.04
N GLY A 21 -12.03 -12.61 16.95
CA GLY A 21 -12.07 -11.20 16.58
C GLY A 21 -10.84 -10.76 15.78
N ALA A 22 -9.63 -11.14 16.21
CA ALA A 22 -8.39 -10.82 15.51
C ALA A 22 -8.36 -11.39 14.07
N ARG A 23 -8.91 -12.57 13.84
CA ARG A 23 -8.98 -13.16 12.49
C ARG A 23 -9.95 -12.44 11.55
N TRP A 24 -11.03 -11.89 12.09
CA TRP A 24 -12.02 -11.16 11.29
C TRP A 24 -11.44 -9.81 10.83
N GLU A 25 -10.68 -9.12 11.67
CA GLU A 25 -10.02 -7.85 11.29
C GLU A 25 -8.99 -8.07 10.18
N GLU A 26 -8.13 -9.09 10.30
CA GLU A 26 -7.12 -9.41 9.28
C GLU A 26 -7.75 -9.71 7.90
N SER A 27 -8.86 -10.44 7.85
CA SER A 27 -9.55 -10.75 6.60
C SER A 27 -10.16 -9.50 5.93
N GLN A 28 -10.70 -8.57 6.72
CA GLN A 28 -11.25 -7.32 6.20
C GLN A 28 -10.18 -6.38 5.65
N ASP A 29 -9.00 -6.35 6.26
CA ASP A 29 -7.88 -5.54 5.78
C ASP A 29 -7.36 -6.03 4.43
N VAL A 30 -7.24 -7.34 4.26
CA VAL A 30 -6.84 -7.96 2.97
C VAL A 30 -7.88 -7.68 1.89
N GLU A 31 -9.17 -7.81 2.19
CA GLU A 31 -10.26 -7.54 1.24
C GLU A 31 -10.26 -6.07 0.80
N ARG A 32 -10.17 -5.12 1.75
CA ARG A 32 -10.07 -3.68 1.44
C ARG A 32 -8.87 -3.34 0.57
N MET A 33 -7.71 -3.95 0.83
CA MET A 33 -6.51 -3.74 0.04
C MET A 33 -6.69 -4.30 -1.39
N SER A 34 -7.29 -5.48 -1.51
CA SER A 34 -7.58 -6.11 -2.80
C SER A 34 -8.57 -5.29 -3.64
N GLU A 35 -9.63 -4.77 -3.02
CA GLU A 35 -10.60 -3.89 -3.67
C GLU A 35 -9.96 -2.57 -4.12
N ALA A 36 -9.14 -1.95 -3.28
CA ALA A 36 -8.44 -0.71 -3.62
C ALA A 36 -7.44 -0.93 -4.77
N ALA A 37 -6.71 -2.05 -4.77
CA ALA A 37 -5.82 -2.43 -5.86
C ALA A 37 -6.58 -2.64 -7.18
N SER A 38 -7.68 -3.38 -7.14
CA SER A 38 -8.54 -3.60 -8.31
C SER A 38 -9.10 -2.29 -8.87
N SER A 39 -9.63 -1.43 -7.99
CA SER A 39 -10.13 -0.09 -8.38
C SER A 39 -9.06 0.79 -9.00
N PHE A 40 -7.83 0.72 -8.52
CA PHE A 40 -6.71 1.45 -9.10
C PHE A 40 -6.37 0.89 -10.50
N LEU A 41 -6.21 -0.42 -10.64
CA LEU A 41 -5.92 -1.08 -11.91
C LEU A 41 -7.01 -0.82 -12.97
N GLU A 42 -8.28 -0.80 -12.58
CA GLU A 42 -9.41 -0.48 -13.46
C GLU A 42 -9.39 0.96 -13.97
N ALA A 43 -8.86 1.89 -13.16
CA ALA A 43 -8.75 3.29 -13.54
C ALA A 43 -7.60 3.58 -14.54
N LEU A 44 -6.65 2.65 -14.69
CA LEU A 44 -5.50 2.78 -15.59
C LEU A 44 -5.88 2.49 -17.05
N THR A 45 -5.15 3.13 -17.97
CA THR A 45 -5.16 2.71 -19.36
C THR A 45 -4.48 1.34 -19.52
N GLU A 46 -4.71 0.66 -20.65
CA GLU A 46 -4.08 -0.63 -20.94
C GLU A 46 -2.54 -0.51 -20.93
N ASP A 47 -2.01 0.55 -21.54
CA ASP A 47 -0.57 0.82 -21.58
C ASP A 47 0.00 1.02 -20.16
N GLN A 48 -0.67 1.83 -19.33
CA GLN A 48 -0.25 2.04 -17.94
C GLN A 48 -0.31 0.73 -17.13
N ARG A 49 -1.35 -0.07 -17.33
CA ARG A 49 -1.50 -1.35 -16.64
C ARG A 49 -0.39 -2.32 -17.01
N SER A 50 -0.04 -2.41 -18.27
CA SER A 50 1.04 -3.30 -18.75
C SER A 50 2.41 -2.93 -18.18
N LEU A 51 2.64 -1.64 -17.86
CA LEU A 51 3.89 -1.16 -17.29
C LEU A 51 4.05 -1.48 -15.79
N MET A 52 2.97 -1.78 -15.07
CA MET A 52 3.01 -1.93 -13.62
C MET A 52 2.43 -3.24 -13.09
N SER A 53 1.89 -4.09 -13.96
CA SER A 53 1.38 -5.40 -13.57
C SER A 53 2.36 -6.48 -14.00
N PHE A 54 2.82 -7.27 -13.04
CA PHE A 54 3.77 -8.35 -13.24
C PHE A 54 3.21 -9.63 -12.64
N ASP A 55 3.63 -10.77 -13.18
CA ASP A 55 3.30 -12.05 -12.58
C ASP A 55 3.91 -12.17 -11.18
N PHE A 56 3.24 -12.90 -10.29
CA PHE A 56 3.68 -13.04 -8.90
C PHE A 56 5.11 -13.61 -8.79
N GLU A 57 5.52 -14.47 -9.71
CA GLU A 57 6.86 -15.08 -9.74
C GLU A 57 7.88 -14.25 -10.56
N ASP A 58 7.48 -13.08 -11.08
CA ASP A 58 8.40 -12.20 -11.80
C ASP A 58 9.51 -11.69 -10.88
N GLU A 59 10.73 -11.63 -11.39
CA GLU A 59 11.90 -11.14 -10.66
C GLU A 59 11.78 -9.65 -10.28
N GLU A 60 10.90 -8.90 -10.95
CA GLU A 60 10.68 -7.47 -10.69
C GLU A 60 10.30 -7.20 -9.23
N ARG A 61 9.58 -8.10 -8.56
CA ARG A 61 9.25 -8.01 -7.13
C ARG A 61 10.46 -7.90 -6.21
N MET A 62 11.62 -8.41 -6.66
CA MET A 62 12.89 -8.38 -5.93
C MET A 62 13.78 -7.21 -6.37
N ARG A 63 13.41 -6.51 -7.44
CA ARG A 63 14.16 -5.37 -7.98
C ARG A 63 13.81 -4.08 -7.25
N PHE A 64 14.28 -3.96 -6.02
CA PHE A 64 14.17 -2.74 -5.23
C PHE A 64 15.53 -2.07 -5.08
N HIS A 65 15.61 -0.78 -5.40
CA HIS A 65 16.85 -0.01 -5.23
C HIS A 65 16.56 1.44 -4.84
N PHE A 66 17.48 2.04 -4.08
CA PHE A 66 17.38 3.43 -3.60
C PHE A 66 18.25 4.41 -4.40
N VAL A 67 19.02 3.94 -5.38
CA VAL A 67 19.83 4.79 -6.24
C VAL A 67 18.98 5.58 -7.24
N PRO A 68 19.52 6.69 -7.81
CA PRO A 68 18.84 7.45 -8.85
C PRO A 68 18.44 6.61 -10.07
N VAL A 69 17.39 7.03 -10.77
CA VAL A 69 16.82 6.30 -11.92
C VAL A 69 17.80 6.13 -13.08
N GLU A 70 18.78 7.01 -13.22
CA GLU A 70 19.84 6.94 -14.23
C GLU A 70 20.78 5.75 -13.99
N MET A 71 20.89 5.29 -12.74
CA MET A 71 21.71 4.14 -12.35
C MET A 71 20.94 2.84 -12.30
N PHE A 72 19.61 2.94 -12.10
CA PHE A 72 18.74 1.80 -11.97
C PHE A 72 17.33 2.16 -12.45
N GLU A 73 16.98 1.67 -13.63
CA GLU A 73 15.64 1.88 -14.21
C GLU A 73 14.57 1.27 -13.33
N ARG A 74 13.57 2.07 -12.97
CA ARG A 74 12.39 1.62 -12.23
C ARG A 74 11.25 1.40 -13.19
N ARG A 75 10.61 0.27 -13.10
CA ARG A 75 9.39 -0.03 -13.84
C ARG A 75 8.18 0.55 -13.10
N GLY A 76 7.11 0.76 -13.82
CA GLY A 76 5.87 1.31 -13.29
C GLY A 76 5.46 2.59 -14.00
N VAL A 77 4.51 3.31 -13.39
CA VAL A 77 3.98 4.56 -13.90
C VAL A 77 4.29 5.67 -12.89
N MET A 78 4.83 6.79 -13.37
CA MET A 78 5.09 7.93 -12.50
C MET A 78 3.77 8.54 -12.03
N ILE A 79 3.71 9.00 -10.78
CA ILE A 79 2.52 9.68 -10.21
C ILE A 79 2.18 10.93 -11.03
N ALA A 80 3.20 11.60 -11.60
CA ALA A 80 3.01 12.75 -12.48
C ALA A 80 2.20 12.43 -13.75
N ASP A 81 2.31 11.20 -14.28
CA ASP A 81 1.61 10.76 -15.49
C ASP A 81 0.18 10.26 -15.21
N LEU A 82 -0.21 10.16 -13.96
CA LEU A 82 -1.56 9.79 -13.55
C LEU A 82 -2.49 11.01 -13.61
N ASN A 83 -3.68 10.83 -14.16
CA ASN A 83 -4.74 11.83 -14.07
C ASN A 83 -5.28 11.92 -12.64
N ARG A 84 -6.17 12.90 -12.38
CA ARG A 84 -6.70 13.17 -11.04
C ARG A 84 -7.42 11.95 -10.42
N ASN A 85 -8.20 11.22 -11.21
CA ASN A 85 -8.92 10.03 -10.73
C ASN A 85 -7.94 8.89 -10.39
N GLN A 86 -7.00 8.62 -11.28
CA GLN A 86 -5.97 7.60 -11.07
C GLN A 86 -5.12 7.88 -9.83
N ARG A 87 -4.70 9.14 -9.62
CA ARG A 87 -3.99 9.56 -8.40
C ARG A 87 -4.83 9.32 -7.14
N ALA A 88 -6.12 9.66 -7.16
CA ALA A 88 -7.00 9.41 -6.03
C ALA A 88 -7.05 7.91 -5.69
N ARG A 89 -7.18 7.03 -6.70
CA ARG A 89 -7.18 5.57 -6.49
C ARG A 89 -5.83 5.05 -5.98
N ALA A 90 -4.71 5.58 -6.47
CA ALA A 90 -3.39 5.25 -5.93
C ALA A 90 -3.27 5.61 -4.44
N HIS A 91 -3.76 6.79 -4.04
CA HIS A 91 -3.81 7.19 -2.63
C HIS A 91 -4.78 6.32 -1.80
N ASP A 92 -5.91 5.87 -2.36
CA ASP A 92 -6.82 4.96 -1.66
C ASP A 92 -6.14 3.60 -1.42
N LEU A 93 -5.36 3.10 -2.39
CA LEU A 93 -4.55 1.89 -2.22
C LEU A 93 -3.49 2.07 -1.13
N LEU A 94 -2.76 3.18 -1.11
CA LEU A 94 -1.79 3.47 -0.05
C LEU A 94 -2.45 3.49 1.34
N LYS A 95 -3.63 4.11 1.46
CA LYS A 95 -4.38 4.16 2.72
C LYS A 95 -4.88 2.79 3.17
N SER A 96 -5.19 1.88 2.25
CA SER A 96 -5.65 0.54 2.60
C SER A 96 -4.56 -0.34 3.20
N GLY A 97 -3.28 -0.09 2.83
CA GLY A 97 -2.13 -0.87 3.27
C GLY A 97 -1.26 -0.20 4.35
N LEU A 98 -1.50 1.06 4.67
CA LEU A 98 -0.70 1.83 5.62
C LEU A 98 -1.54 2.29 6.82
N SER A 99 -0.90 2.41 7.97
CA SER A 99 -1.48 3.15 9.08
C SER A 99 -1.66 4.63 8.71
N GLN A 100 -2.52 5.35 9.42
CA GLN A 100 -2.69 6.79 9.22
C GLN A 100 -1.35 7.54 9.30
N GLN A 101 -0.51 7.21 10.26
CA GLN A 101 0.81 7.82 10.41
C GLN A 101 1.73 7.46 9.23
N GLY A 102 1.71 6.20 8.78
CA GLY A 102 2.48 5.75 7.61
C GLY A 102 2.06 6.49 6.33
N TYR A 103 0.75 6.61 6.09
CA TYR A 103 0.22 7.37 4.96
C TYR A 103 0.63 8.86 5.00
N MET A 104 0.55 9.51 6.18
CA MET A 104 1.01 10.90 6.35
C MET A 104 2.49 11.04 6.03
N THR A 105 3.33 10.12 6.50
CA THR A 105 4.78 10.11 6.23
C THR A 105 5.06 9.99 4.72
N VAL A 106 4.42 9.04 4.04
CA VAL A 106 4.57 8.87 2.58
C VAL A 106 4.13 10.13 1.83
N SER A 107 2.99 10.71 2.19
CA SER A 107 2.49 11.95 1.55
C SER A 107 3.46 13.11 1.74
N GLN A 108 4.02 13.29 2.93
CA GLN A 108 5.04 14.32 3.20
C GLN A 108 6.32 14.11 2.40
N VAL A 109 6.76 12.85 2.21
CA VAL A 109 7.92 12.55 1.36
C VAL A 109 7.64 12.92 -0.08
N MET A 110 6.44 12.63 -0.61
CA MET A 110 6.05 13.04 -1.97
C MET A 110 6.05 14.57 -2.12
N GLU A 111 5.54 15.32 -1.13
CA GLU A 111 5.56 16.80 -1.13
C GLU A 111 6.99 17.36 -1.11
N LEU A 112 7.91 16.72 -0.38
CA LEU A 112 9.32 17.10 -0.37
C LEU A 112 9.98 16.90 -1.74
N GLU A 113 9.61 15.88 -2.48
CA GLU A 113 10.11 15.66 -3.85
C GLU A 113 9.68 16.80 -4.78
N ASP A 114 8.44 17.28 -4.69
CA ASP A 114 7.95 18.44 -5.45
C ASP A 114 8.72 19.72 -5.10
N MET A 115 9.03 19.92 -3.81
CA MET A 115 9.85 21.06 -3.36
C MET A 115 11.28 20.98 -3.88
N LEU A 116 11.90 19.79 -3.84
CA LEU A 116 13.24 19.57 -4.38
C LEU A 116 13.28 19.82 -5.88
N LEU A 117 12.29 19.35 -6.62
CA LEU A 117 12.16 19.60 -8.06
C LEU A 117 12.15 21.10 -8.36
N ALA A 118 11.40 21.89 -7.56
CA ALA A 118 11.34 23.33 -7.71
C ALA A 118 12.66 24.02 -7.38
N LEU A 119 13.38 23.57 -6.34
CA LEU A 119 14.67 24.12 -5.92
C LEU A 119 15.81 23.79 -6.89
N GLU A 120 15.79 22.61 -7.49
CA GLU A 120 16.81 22.12 -8.43
C GLU A 120 16.55 22.57 -9.88
N GLY A 121 15.51 23.38 -10.12
CA GLY A 121 15.17 23.88 -11.45
C GLY A 121 14.71 22.80 -12.43
N GLY A 122 14.22 21.67 -11.94
CA GLY A 122 13.62 20.58 -12.72
C GLY A 122 14.58 19.75 -13.57
N GLN A 123 15.91 19.93 -13.40
CA GLN A 123 16.89 19.37 -14.34
C GLN A 123 17.68 18.16 -13.82
N ARG A 124 17.60 17.81 -12.56
CA ARG A 124 18.58 16.88 -12.00
C ARG A 124 18.21 15.40 -12.05
N PHE A 125 16.95 15.02 -11.92
CA PHE A 125 16.52 13.61 -11.97
C PHE A 125 15.09 13.52 -12.50
N ALA A 126 14.81 12.51 -13.34
CA ALA A 126 13.43 12.13 -13.67
C ALA A 126 12.74 11.60 -12.42
N ARG A 127 11.72 12.27 -11.93
CA ARG A 127 10.99 11.94 -10.70
C ARG A 127 9.53 11.66 -10.96
#